data_56ed10442177ddcc9915bead1e44d3e1
#
_entry.id   56ed10442177ddcc9915bead1e44d3e1
#
_cell.length_a   1.000
_cell.length_b   1.000
_cell.length_c   1.000
_cell.angle_alpha   90.00
_cell.angle_beta   90.00
_cell.angle_gamma   90.00
#
_symmetry.space_group_name_H-M   'P 1'
#
loop_
_entity.id
_entity.type
_entity.pdbx_description
1 polymer ?
#
loop_
_entity_poly.entity_id
_entity_poly.type
_entity_poly.pdbx_seq_one_letter_code
_entity_poly.pdbx_strand_id
1 'polypeptide(L)' 'MKTMVFEVYANDDYTGRPMWIERNVSPDDDIEDVIMMIQEQGFYVADIVDVYDAVDAEH' A
#
# COMPACT_ATOMS: atom_id res chain seq x y z
N MET A 1 5.96 12.37 6.91
CA MET A 1 5.13 11.52 6.03
C MET A 1 5.91 10.27 5.70
N LYS A 2 5.24 9.14 5.75
CA LYS A 2 5.88 7.85 5.46
C LYS A 2 5.34 7.28 4.16
N THR A 3 6.19 6.59 3.44
CA THR A 3 5.76 5.81 2.27
C THR A 3 5.66 4.35 2.68
N MET A 4 4.51 3.77 2.43
CA MET A 4 4.27 2.35 2.70
C MET A 4 4.10 1.60 1.39
N VAL A 5 4.72 0.45 1.30
CA VAL A 5 4.62 -0.41 0.12
C VAL A 5 3.77 -1.62 0.49
N PHE A 6 2.68 -1.81 -0.24
CA PHE A 6 1.75 -2.90 0.00
C PHE A 6 1.88 -3.95 -1.09
N GLU A 7 1.96 -5.21 -0.68
CA GLU A 7 1.85 -6.32 -1.62
C GLU A 7 0.38 -6.64 -1.80
N VAL A 8 -0.09 -6.57 -3.04
CA VAL A 8 -1.51 -6.72 -3.34
C VAL A 8 -1.71 -7.70 -4.50
N TYR A 9 -2.92 -8.25 -4.56
CA TYR A 9 -3.35 -9.09 -5.67
C TYR A 9 -4.64 -8.50 -6.23
N ALA A 10 -4.75 -8.47 -7.56
CA ALA A 10 -5.97 -8.02 -8.20
C ALA A 10 -7.09 -9.04 -7.92
N ASN A 11 -8.28 -8.54 -7.53
CA ASN A 11 -9.39 -9.41 -7.17
C ASN A 11 -9.90 -10.24 -8.35
N ASP A 12 -9.72 -9.74 -9.56
CA ASP A 12 -10.16 -10.41 -10.78
C ASP A 12 -9.04 -11.16 -11.50
N ASP A 13 -7.86 -11.19 -10.91
CA ASP A 13 -6.70 -11.87 -11.50
C ASP A 13 -6.40 -13.14 -10.72
N TYR A 14 -6.73 -14.27 -11.32
CA TYR A 14 -6.53 -15.57 -10.70
C TYR A 14 -5.14 -16.17 -10.95
N THR A 15 -4.25 -15.42 -11.60
CA THR A 15 -2.90 -15.92 -11.85
C THR A 15 -2.03 -15.93 -10.61
N GLY A 16 -2.46 -15.20 -9.57
CA GLY A 16 -1.72 -15.15 -8.32
C GLY A 16 -0.46 -14.28 -8.37
N ARG A 17 -0.38 -13.38 -9.32
CA ARG A 17 0.77 -12.49 -9.43
C ARG A 17 0.65 -11.32 -8.49
N PRO A 18 1.62 -11.11 -7.60
CA PRO A 18 1.59 -9.96 -6.71
C PRO A 18 1.93 -8.67 -7.46
N MET A 19 1.35 -7.59 -6.97
CA MET A 19 1.72 -6.25 -7.38
C MET A 19 2.10 -5.45 -6.14
N TRP A 20 2.84 -4.38 -6.33
CA TRP A 20 3.25 -3.52 -5.23
C TRP A 20 2.71 -2.13 -5.45
N ILE A 21 2.05 -1.59 -4.42
CA ILE A 21 1.47 -0.25 -4.46
C ILE A 21 2.13 0.58 -3.36
N GLU A 22 2.62 1.75 -3.73
CA GLU A 22 3.16 2.70 -2.78
C GLU A 22 2.11 3.74 -2.43
N ARG A 23 2.02 4.07 -1.14
CA ARG A 23 1.13 5.13 -0.66
C ARG A 23 1.85 5.98 0.37
N ASN A 24 1.72 7.29 0.23
CA ASN A 24 2.19 8.22 1.25
C ASN A 24 1.16 8.29 2.36
N VAL A 25 1.59 8.06 3.59
CA VAL A 25 0.72 8.00 4.76
C VAL A 25 1.20 9.02 5.77
N SER A 26 0.30 9.89 6.20
CA SER A 26 0.64 10.85 7.23
C SER A 26 0.54 10.19 8.62
N PRO A 27 1.19 10.79 9.65
CA PRO A 27 1.12 10.22 11.01
C PRO A 27 -0.30 10.14 11.56
N ASP A 28 -1.20 10.98 11.06
CA ASP A 28 -2.59 11.02 11.51
C ASP A 28 -3.48 10.04 10.77
N ASP A 29 -2.99 9.43 9.70
CA ASP A 29 -3.77 8.49 8.92
C ASP A 29 -3.82 7.14 9.61
N ASP A 30 -5.00 6.51 9.52
CA ASP A 30 -5.18 5.16 10.00
C ASP A 30 -4.81 4.18 8.88
N ILE A 31 -3.92 3.25 9.19
CA ILE A 31 -3.46 2.25 8.22
C ILE A 31 -4.64 1.43 7.70
N GLU A 32 -5.61 1.13 8.55
CA GLU A 32 -6.79 0.38 8.14
C GLU A 32 -7.58 1.12 7.06
N ASP A 33 -7.67 2.45 7.16
CA ASP A 33 -8.34 3.26 6.14
C ASP A 33 -7.59 3.22 4.82
N VAL A 34 -6.26 3.25 4.87
CA VAL A 34 -5.45 3.16 3.66
C VAL A 34 -5.65 1.82 2.97
N ILE A 35 -5.64 0.75 3.75
CA ILE A 35 -5.88 -0.60 3.23
C ILE A 35 -7.27 -0.69 2.61
N MET A 36 -8.27 -0.14 3.28
CA MET A 36 -9.64 -0.14 2.78
C MET A 36 -9.75 0.58 1.44
N MET A 37 -9.09 1.71 1.29
CA MET A 37 -9.09 2.43 0.03
C MET A 37 -8.48 1.62 -1.11
N ILE A 38 -7.39 0.91 -0.82
CA ILE A 38 -6.75 0.04 -1.81
C ILE A 38 -7.70 -1.09 -2.19
N GLN A 39 -8.38 -1.69 -1.21
CA GLN A 39 -9.33 -2.77 -1.47
C GLN A 39 -10.53 -2.29 -2.29
N GLU A 40 -10.99 -1.07 -2.08
CA GLU A 40 -12.08 -0.50 -2.86
C GLU A 40 -11.71 -0.32 -4.33
N GLN A 41 -10.43 -0.22 -4.63
CA GLN A 41 -9.96 -0.12 -6.01
C GLN A 41 -9.90 -1.47 -6.72
N GLY A 42 -10.23 -2.54 -6.04
CA GLY A 42 -10.27 -3.87 -6.64
C GLY A 42 -9.05 -4.73 -6.34
N PHE A 43 -8.38 -4.47 -5.22
CA PHE A 43 -7.19 -5.22 -4.84
C PHE A 43 -7.38 -5.87 -3.48
N TYR A 44 -6.74 -7.01 -3.30
CA TYR A 44 -6.60 -7.65 -2.00
C TYR A 44 -5.21 -7.33 -1.44
N VAL A 45 -5.16 -6.77 -0.26
CA VAL A 45 -3.90 -6.42 0.40
C VAL A 45 -3.43 -7.62 1.22
N ALA A 46 -2.30 -8.19 0.81
CA ALA A 46 -1.75 -9.38 1.46
C ALA A 46 -0.79 -9.03 2.58
N ASP A 47 0.05 -8.00 2.38
CA ASP A 47 1.08 -7.67 3.36
C ASP A 47 1.55 -6.23 3.16
N ILE A 48 2.19 -5.71 4.20
CA ILE A 48 2.94 -4.47 4.13
C ILE A 48 4.41 -4.88 4.00
N VAL A 49 4.99 -4.58 2.83
CA VAL A 49 6.31 -5.08 2.48
C VAL A 49 7.41 -4.18 3.01
N ASP A 50 7.16 -2.87 2.97
CA ASP A 50 8.17 -1.90 3.37
C ASP A 50 7.51 -0.63 3.89
N VAL A 51 8.24 0.06 4.77
CA VAL A 51 7.83 1.36 5.28
C VAL A 51 9.08 2.22 5.38
N TYR A 52 9.09 3.35 4.69
CA TYR A 52 10.23 4.26 4.77
C TYR A 52 9.76 5.71 4.76
N ASP A 53 10.65 6.58 5.21
CA ASP A 53 10.33 8.00 5.31
C ASP A 53 10.58 8.69 3.97
N ALA A 54 9.50 9.15 3.35
CA ALA A 54 9.56 9.77 2.02
C ALA A 54 10.28 11.12 2.04
N VAL A 55 10.36 11.76 3.20
CA VAL A 55 10.98 13.07 3.31
C VAL A 55 12.46 13.03 2.97
N ASP A 56 13.11 11.94 3.26
CA ASP A 56 14.54 11.80 3.05
C ASP A 56 14.95 11.90 1.59
N ALA A 57 14.03 11.70 0.69
CA ALA A 57 14.33 11.76 -0.73
C ALA A 57 14.68 13.17 -1.21
N GLU A 58 14.44 14.18 -0.40
CA GLU A 58 14.68 15.57 -0.77
C GLU A 58 16.10 16.03 -0.50
N HIS A 59 16.89 15.25 0.16
CA HIS A 59 18.24 15.62 0.53
C HIS A 59 19.32 15.15 -0.47
#